data_e750a1dcac916b763c0748543000d23c
#
_entry.id   e750a1dcac916b763c0748543000d23c
#
_cell.length_a   1.000
_cell.length_b   1.000
_cell.length_c   1.000
_cell.angle_alpha   90.00
_cell.angle_beta   90.00
_cell.angle_gamma   90.00
#
_symmetry.space_group_name_H-M   'P 1'
#
loop_
_entity.id
_entity.type
_entity.pdbx_description
1 polymer ?
#
loop_
_entity_poly.entity_id
_entity_poly.type
_entity_poly.pdbx_seq_one_letter_code
_entity_poly.pdbx_strand_id
1 'polypeptide(L)'
;MKKIILSFITLFVFGTVSTVSAQEFDVAAKHAIAVEATTGKILYEKDAKQPVEIASITKLVTVYLVYEALEQGTISLSTPVDISDYPYKLTTNSEASNVPMEARNYTVEQLLEATMVSSANSAAIALAEKIAGSEKDFVDKMRAKLLEWGIQDATIVNTTGLNNETLGDNIYPGSKKDDENKLSAYDVAIVARNLIRDYPQVLEITKKPTSTFAGLEIHSTNYMLEGMPAYRGGVDGLKTGTTDKAGASFVGTTVEKGMRIITVVLNADQQDSNPYARFTVTSSLLDYVSANFALKTVVQKGETYKDSKVTVLDGKEDKVAAIAKSDIAIVQRVGSETTSALQFTPKSEIAPLEEGKVVGTLTYDDQDLVGQGYLTSEKPSFEMVAEKKVEKAFFLKVWWNRFIRFINEKL
;
A
#
# COMPACT_ATOMS: atom_id res chain seq x y z
N MET A 1 64.64 58.67 -28.97
CA MET A 1 63.33 58.46 -28.38
C MET A 1 62.93 56.99 -28.65
N LYS A 2 63.12 56.12 -27.63
CA LYS A 2 62.74 54.63 -27.72
C LYS A 2 61.35 54.47 -27.23
N LYS A 3 60.44 53.98 -28.07
CA LYS A 3 59.08 53.61 -27.70
C LYS A 3 59.09 52.19 -27.08
N ILE A 4 58.65 52.07 -25.83
CA ILE A 4 58.46 50.78 -25.14
C ILE A 4 57.00 50.38 -25.44
N ILE A 5 56.83 49.26 -26.11
CA ILE A 5 55.52 48.64 -26.33
C ILE A 5 55.29 47.65 -25.19
N LEU A 6 54.33 47.94 -24.31
CA LEU A 6 53.93 47.08 -23.21
C LEU A 6 52.84 46.11 -23.71
N SER A 7 53.20 44.85 -23.88
CA SER A 7 52.27 43.80 -24.32
C SER A 7 51.53 43.19 -23.11
N PHE A 8 50.24 43.47 -22.99
CA PHE A 8 49.39 42.82 -21.98
C PHE A 8 49.02 41.41 -22.45
N ILE A 9 49.57 40.38 -21.80
CA ILE A 9 49.14 38.99 -21.99
C ILE A 9 47.97 38.75 -21.04
N THR A 10 46.76 38.69 -21.57
CA THR A 10 45.55 38.29 -20.81
C THR A 10 45.51 36.76 -20.72
N LEU A 11 45.79 36.21 -19.55
CA LEU A 11 45.71 34.76 -19.26
C LEU A 11 44.24 34.40 -19.09
N PHE A 12 43.65 33.77 -20.07
CA PHE A 12 42.31 33.14 -19.98
C PHE A 12 42.45 31.82 -19.21
N VAL A 13 42.08 31.80 -17.93
CA VAL A 13 41.92 30.57 -17.17
C VAL A 13 40.59 29.97 -17.54
N PHE A 14 40.62 28.98 -18.42
CA PHE A 14 39.47 28.10 -18.64
C PHE A 14 39.26 27.19 -17.42
N GLY A 15 38.42 27.65 -16.50
CA GLY A 15 37.90 26.79 -15.44
C GLY A 15 36.98 25.70 -16.07
N THR A 16 37.45 24.45 -16.10
CA THR A 16 36.59 23.32 -16.40
C THR A 16 35.59 23.17 -15.25
N VAL A 17 34.36 23.60 -15.46
CA VAL A 17 33.24 23.26 -14.59
C VAL A 17 32.97 21.76 -14.75
N SER A 18 33.56 20.96 -13.87
CA SER A 18 33.19 19.55 -13.75
C SER A 18 31.74 19.52 -13.25
N THR A 19 30.79 19.24 -14.13
CA THR A 19 29.44 18.87 -13.71
C THR A 19 29.56 17.55 -12.96
N VAL A 20 29.53 17.61 -11.64
CA VAL A 20 29.31 16.44 -10.82
C VAL A 20 27.89 16.00 -11.15
N SER A 21 27.76 14.99 -12.00
CA SER A 21 26.49 14.27 -12.14
C SER A 21 26.18 13.68 -10.78
N ALA A 22 25.15 14.18 -10.10
CA ALA A 22 24.63 13.51 -8.92
C ALA A 22 24.28 12.07 -9.35
N GLN A 23 24.91 11.07 -8.73
CA GLN A 23 24.60 9.69 -9.00
C GLN A 23 23.12 9.49 -8.70
N GLU A 24 22.35 9.06 -9.70
CA GLU A 24 20.93 8.74 -9.53
C GLU A 24 20.80 7.67 -8.46
N PHE A 25 19.88 7.86 -7.50
CA PHE A 25 19.66 6.90 -6.43
C PHE A 25 19.22 5.57 -7.04
N ASP A 26 19.97 4.53 -6.79
CA ASP A 26 19.63 3.16 -7.18
C ASP A 26 19.62 2.26 -5.93
N VAL A 27 18.47 1.65 -5.68
CA VAL A 27 18.30 0.76 -4.53
C VAL A 27 19.03 -0.56 -4.76
N ALA A 28 19.73 -1.07 -3.73
CA ALA A 28 20.52 -2.30 -3.80
C ALA A 28 19.61 -3.54 -3.67
N ALA A 29 18.70 -3.73 -4.64
CA ALA A 29 17.81 -4.87 -4.78
C ALA A 29 17.48 -5.11 -6.25
N LYS A 30 16.99 -6.30 -6.59
CA LYS A 30 16.59 -6.60 -7.97
C LYS A 30 15.30 -5.86 -8.34
N HIS A 31 14.31 -5.87 -7.46
CA HIS A 31 13.03 -5.22 -7.71
C HIS A 31 12.63 -4.42 -6.47
N ALA A 32 12.16 -3.20 -6.67
CA ALA A 32 11.69 -2.39 -5.55
C ALA A 32 10.64 -1.36 -5.96
N ILE A 33 9.79 -1.01 -5.02
CA ILE A 33 8.84 0.10 -5.13
C ILE A 33 8.64 0.74 -3.76
N ALA A 34 8.42 2.06 -3.76
CA ALA A 34 7.92 2.80 -2.60
C ALA A 34 6.68 3.57 -3.01
N VAL A 35 5.64 3.52 -2.18
CA VAL A 35 4.36 4.19 -2.45
C VAL A 35 3.84 4.91 -1.21
N GLU A 36 3.13 6.00 -1.42
CA GLU A 36 2.30 6.60 -0.37
C GLU A 36 0.97 5.84 -0.28
N ALA A 37 0.63 5.40 0.94
CA ALA A 37 -0.45 4.42 1.12
C ALA A 37 -1.85 4.98 0.85
N THR A 38 -2.11 6.26 1.14
CA THR A 38 -3.45 6.86 1.04
C THR A 38 -3.87 7.01 -0.42
N THR A 39 -3.04 7.66 -1.22
CA THR A 39 -3.32 7.93 -2.63
C THR A 39 -2.85 6.82 -3.56
N GLY A 40 -1.89 6.01 -3.13
CA GLY A 40 -1.20 5.03 -3.97
C GLY A 40 -0.14 5.68 -4.89
N LYS A 41 0.30 6.93 -4.60
CA LYS A 41 1.35 7.60 -5.39
C LYS A 41 2.65 6.82 -5.31
N ILE A 42 3.24 6.55 -6.47
CA ILE A 42 4.57 5.92 -6.59
C ILE A 42 5.63 6.98 -6.31
N LEU A 43 6.54 6.68 -5.37
CA LEU A 43 7.61 7.56 -4.93
C LEU A 43 8.98 7.09 -5.44
N TYR A 44 9.09 5.80 -5.71
CA TYR A 44 10.26 5.15 -6.32
C TYR A 44 9.85 3.84 -6.96
N GLU A 45 10.48 3.46 -8.08
CA GLU A 45 10.36 2.11 -8.65
C GLU A 45 11.66 1.68 -9.32
N LYS A 46 11.96 0.37 -9.24
CA LYS A 46 13.05 -0.31 -9.95
C LYS A 46 12.57 -1.69 -10.35
N ASP A 47 12.50 -1.96 -11.64
CA ASP A 47 12.04 -3.24 -12.21
C ASP A 47 10.79 -3.79 -11.49
N ALA A 48 9.88 -2.88 -11.10
CA ALA A 48 8.82 -3.16 -10.15
C ALA A 48 7.69 -4.04 -10.73
N LYS A 49 7.60 -4.17 -12.05
CA LYS A 49 6.48 -4.87 -12.71
C LYS A 49 6.79 -6.31 -13.14
N GLN A 50 7.99 -6.78 -12.91
CA GLN A 50 8.34 -8.16 -13.23
C GLN A 50 7.89 -9.11 -12.13
N PRO A 51 7.02 -10.11 -12.42
CA PRO A 51 6.67 -11.14 -11.44
C PRO A 51 7.87 -12.02 -11.10
N VAL A 52 8.17 -12.10 -9.81
CA VAL A 52 9.25 -12.91 -9.26
C VAL A 52 8.78 -13.67 -8.03
N GLU A 53 9.54 -14.63 -7.57
CA GLU A 53 9.24 -15.39 -6.35
C GLU A 53 9.22 -14.45 -5.14
N ILE A 54 8.16 -14.56 -4.33
CA ILE A 54 7.92 -13.65 -3.20
C ILE A 54 7.98 -14.33 -1.83
N ALA A 55 8.16 -15.66 -1.80
CA ALA A 55 8.22 -16.42 -0.55
C ALA A 55 7.05 -16.07 0.39
N SER A 56 7.33 -15.98 1.70
CA SER A 56 6.33 -15.70 2.75
C SER A 56 5.63 -14.33 2.68
N ILE A 57 6.00 -13.45 1.76
CA ILE A 57 5.20 -12.26 1.44
C ILE A 57 3.79 -12.66 0.94
N THR A 58 3.66 -13.84 0.35
CA THR A 58 2.37 -14.49 0.02
C THR A 58 1.34 -14.41 1.14
N LYS A 59 1.76 -14.52 2.41
CA LYS A 59 0.87 -14.52 3.57
C LYS A 59 0.08 -13.21 3.74
N LEU A 60 0.49 -12.13 3.08
CA LEU A 60 -0.32 -10.90 3.04
C LEU A 60 -1.67 -11.13 2.35
N VAL A 61 -1.71 -11.89 1.25
CA VAL A 61 -2.96 -12.26 0.58
C VAL A 61 -3.77 -13.23 1.44
N THR A 62 -3.10 -14.22 2.05
CA THR A 62 -3.73 -15.18 2.97
C THR A 62 -4.41 -14.46 4.13
N VAL A 63 -3.71 -13.55 4.80
CA VAL A 63 -4.22 -12.80 5.95
C VAL A 63 -5.32 -11.81 5.55
N TYR A 64 -5.24 -11.20 4.36
CA TYR A 64 -6.34 -10.39 3.83
C TYR A 64 -7.65 -11.19 3.78
N LEU A 65 -7.63 -12.39 3.21
CA LEU A 65 -8.81 -13.26 3.12
C LEU A 65 -9.30 -13.76 4.49
N VAL A 66 -8.40 -13.90 5.47
CA VAL A 66 -8.80 -14.20 6.86
C VAL A 66 -9.57 -13.02 7.45
N TYR A 67 -9.08 -11.79 7.28
CA TYR A 67 -9.80 -10.59 7.74
C TYR A 67 -11.13 -10.39 7.00
N GLU A 68 -11.18 -10.67 5.71
CA GLU A 68 -12.42 -10.65 4.94
C GLU A 68 -13.46 -11.65 5.49
N ALA A 69 -13.04 -12.86 5.86
CA ALA A 69 -13.89 -13.86 6.49
C ALA A 69 -14.37 -13.44 7.91
N LEU A 70 -13.52 -12.72 8.67
CA LEU A 70 -13.88 -12.09 9.95
C LEU A 70 -14.93 -10.99 9.76
N GLU A 71 -14.75 -10.11 8.77
CA GLU A 71 -15.69 -9.03 8.43
C GLU A 71 -17.05 -9.57 7.99
N GLN A 72 -17.06 -10.63 7.18
CA GLN A 72 -18.27 -11.34 6.74
C GLN A 72 -18.95 -12.14 7.86
N GLY A 73 -18.33 -12.25 9.05
CA GLY A 73 -18.87 -13.00 10.19
C GLY A 73 -18.91 -14.52 10.00
N THR A 74 -18.21 -15.06 8.99
CA THR A 74 -18.10 -16.51 8.77
C THR A 74 -17.20 -17.20 9.80
N ILE A 75 -16.26 -16.44 10.37
CA ILE A 75 -15.42 -16.82 11.51
C ILE A 75 -15.31 -15.63 12.47
N SER A 76 -14.82 -15.89 13.70
CA SER A 76 -14.44 -14.88 14.69
C SER A 76 -13.01 -15.13 15.15
N LEU A 77 -12.39 -14.19 15.82
CA LEU A 77 -11.04 -14.37 16.39
C LEU A 77 -10.97 -15.55 17.40
N SER A 78 -12.07 -15.82 18.12
CA SER A 78 -12.18 -16.95 19.06
C SER A 78 -12.61 -18.27 18.40
N THR A 79 -12.89 -18.29 17.09
CA THR A 79 -13.29 -19.50 16.40
C THR A 79 -12.19 -20.55 16.50
N PRO A 80 -12.50 -21.80 16.97
CA PRO A 80 -11.52 -22.87 17.02
C PRO A 80 -11.20 -23.39 15.63
N VAL A 81 -9.93 -23.68 15.40
CA VAL A 81 -9.37 -24.23 14.17
C VAL A 81 -8.68 -25.54 14.49
N ASP A 82 -9.18 -26.62 13.96
CA ASP A 82 -8.54 -27.93 14.07
C ASP A 82 -7.37 -28.03 13.09
N ILE A 83 -6.23 -28.50 13.60
CA ILE A 83 -5.01 -28.65 12.81
C ILE A 83 -5.02 -30.02 12.17
N SER A 84 -5.18 -30.10 10.87
CA SER A 84 -5.12 -31.34 10.09
C SER A 84 -3.70 -31.95 10.11
N ASP A 85 -3.57 -33.18 9.63
CA ASP A 85 -2.28 -33.87 9.59
C ASP A 85 -1.24 -33.16 8.69
N TYR A 86 -1.69 -32.49 7.63
CA TYR A 86 -0.81 -31.82 6.71
C TYR A 86 -0.07 -30.62 7.34
N PRO A 87 -0.72 -29.56 7.83
CA PRO A 87 -0.03 -28.45 8.49
C PRO A 87 0.68 -28.91 9.77
N TYR A 88 0.16 -29.91 10.48
CA TYR A 88 0.82 -30.44 11.65
C TYR A 88 2.17 -31.10 11.32
N LYS A 89 2.24 -31.95 10.30
CA LYS A 89 3.49 -32.59 9.87
C LYS A 89 4.53 -31.55 9.41
N LEU A 90 4.06 -30.44 8.82
CA LEU A 90 4.96 -29.38 8.37
C LEU A 90 5.69 -28.69 9.54
N THR A 91 5.16 -28.73 10.77
CA THR A 91 5.85 -28.17 11.95
C THR A 91 7.15 -28.91 12.29
N THR A 92 7.30 -30.15 11.84
CA THR A 92 8.53 -30.94 12.06
C THR A 92 9.59 -30.72 10.98
N ASN A 93 9.28 -29.94 9.92
CA ASN A 93 10.24 -29.60 8.89
C ASN A 93 11.06 -28.39 9.31
N SER A 94 12.36 -28.58 9.54
CA SER A 94 13.30 -27.51 9.98
C SER A 94 13.57 -26.45 8.92
N GLU A 95 13.25 -26.71 7.65
CA GLU A 95 13.44 -25.77 6.55
C GLU A 95 12.24 -24.76 6.43
N ALA A 96 11.12 -25.08 7.08
CA ALA A 96 9.93 -24.26 7.05
C ALA A 96 9.77 -23.46 8.35
N SER A 97 9.60 -22.13 8.26
CA SER A 97 9.28 -21.31 9.44
C SER A 97 7.95 -21.74 10.04
N ASN A 98 7.96 -22.08 11.32
CA ASN A 98 6.78 -22.52 12.06
C ASN A 98 6.87 -22.16 13.55
N VAL A 99 5.77 -22.34 14.25
CA VAL A 99 5.67 -22.34 15.71
C VAL A 99 5.45 -23.78 16.19
N PRO A 100 5.91 -24.14 17.39
CA PRO A 100 5.60 -25.44 17.96
C PRO A 100 4.08 -25.62 18.13
N MET A 101 3.52 -26.69 17.59
CA MET A 101 2.10 -27.05 17.73
C MET A 101 1.97 -28.37 18.49
N GLU A 102 1.81 -28.29 19.82
CA GLU A 102 1.59 -29.49 20.65
C GLU A 102 0.11 -29.92 20.62
N ALA A 103 -0.80 -28.94 20.63
CA ALA A 103 -2.23 -29.17 20.50
C ALA A 103 -2.65 -29.25 19.02
N ARG A 104 -3.85 -29.82 18.81
CA ARG A 104 -4.48 -29.92 17.49
C ARG A 104 -5.62 -28.91 17.30
N ASN A 105 -5.75 -27.94 18.20
CA ASN A 105 -6.80 -26.92 18.15
C ASN A 105 -6.27 -25.60 18.69
N TYR A 106 -6.42 -24.54 17.89
CA TYR A 106 -6.03 -23.16 18.22
C TYR A 106 -7.10 -22.20 17.75
N THR A 107 -7.12 -20.98 18.30
CA THR A 107 -8.04 -19.95 17.82
C THR A 107 -7.52 -19.28 16.53
N VAL A 108 -8.42 -18.68 15.76
CA VAL A 108 -8.06 -17.84 14.59
C VAL A 108 -7.05 -16.75 14.99
N GLU A 109 -7.25 -16.10 16.15
CA GLU A 109 -6.34 -15.07 16.67
C GLU A 109 -4.92 -15.60 16.86
N GLN A 110 -4.77 -16.74 17.54
CA GLN A 110 -3.47 -17.37 17.77
C GLN A 110 -2.76 -17.70 16.44
N LEU A 111 -3.50 -18.25 15.50
CA LEU A 111 -2.94 -18.61 14.19
C LEU A 111 -2.59 -17.38 13.34
N LEU A 112 -3.40 -16.29 13.40
CA LEU A 112 -3.06 -15.02 12.77
C LEU A 112 -1.76 -14.43 13.33
N GLU A 113 -1.61 -14.42 14.65
CA GLU A 113 -0.39 -13.94 15.29
C GLU A 113 0.83 -14.78 14.89
N ALA A 114 0.73 -16.11 14.94
CA ALA A 114 1.80 -17.01 14.52
C ALA A 114 2.17 -16.80 13.03
N THR A 115 1.15 -16.60 12.17
CA THR A 115 1.34 -16.36 10.72
C THR A 115 2.10 -15.06 10.45
N MET A 116 1.78 -13.97 11.15
CA MET A 116 2.37 -12.66 10.87
C MET A 116 3.65 -12.40 11.64
N VAL A 117 3.73 -12.78 12.91
CA VAL A 117 4.91 -12.54 13.76
C VAL A 117 6.05 -13.50 13.38
N SER A 118 5.83 -14.82 13.49
CA SER A 118 6.86 -15.82 13.23
C SER A 118 6.84 -16.39 11.81
N SER A 119 5.99 -15.85 10.95
CA SER A 119 5.85 -16.36 9.56
C SER A 119 5.42 -17.83 9.50
N ALA A 120 4.70 -18.35 10.51
CA ALA A 120 4.35 -19.76 10.62
C ALA A 120 3.54 -20.27 9.42
N ASN A 121 4.11 -21.23 8.69
CA ASN A 121 3.49 -21.80 7.51
C ASN A 121 2.28 -22.70 7.86
N SER A 122 2.44 -23.54 8.89
CA SER A 122 1.36 -24.41 9.36
C SER A 122 0.14 -23.64 9.84
N ALA A 123 0.34 -22.47 10.47
CA ALA A 123 -0.76 -21.60 10.89
C ALA A 123 -1.51 -20.99 9.68
N ALA A 124 -0.79 -20.57 8.66
CA ALA A 124 -1.39 -20.03 7.43
C ALA A 124 -2.23 -21.09 6.70
N ILE A 125 -1.73 -22.32 6.58
CA ILE A 125 -2.45 -23.45 5.97
C ILE A 125 -3.70 -23.79 6.78
N ALA A 126 -3.59 -23.90 8.11
CA ALA A 126 -4.73 -24.21 8.97
C ALA A 126 -5.85 -23.15 8.88
N LEU A 127 -5.51 -21.87 8.81
CA LEU A 127 -6.47 -20.79 8.55
C LEU A 127 -7.13 -20.94 7.19
N ALA A 128 -6.37 -21.29 6.16
CA ALA A 128 -6.88 -21.51 4.82
C ALA A 128 -7.85 -22.70 4.76
N GLU A 129 -7.49 -23.83 5.36
CA GLU A 129 -8.36 -25.02 5.46
C GLU A 129 -9.66 -24.69 6.22
N LYS A 130 -9.56 -23.89 7.31
CA LYS A 130 -10.74 -23.47 8.09
C LYS A 130 -11.73 -22.66 7.27
N ILE A 131 -11.24 -21.78 6.39
CA ILE A 131 -12.08 -20.85 5.64
C ILE A 131 -12.64 -21.49 4.37
N ALA A 132 -11.85 -22.32 3.68
CA ALA A 132 -12.18 -22.85 2.38
C ALA A 132 -12.38 -24.38 2.34
N GLY A 133 -12.12 -25.09 3.45
CA GLY A 133 -12.20 -26.54 3.52
C GLY A 133 -10.92 -27.24 3.02
N SER A 134 -10.12 -26.59 2.17
CA SER A 134 -8.82 -27.08 1.72
C SER A 134 -7.89 -25.93 1.36
N GLU A 135 -6.56 -26.16 1.39
CA GLU A 135 -5.60 -25.20 0.90
C GLU A 135 -5.81 -24.89 -0.59
N LYS A 136 -6.12 -25.92 -1.40
CA LYS A 136 -6.43 -25.76 -2.83
C LYS A 136 -7.56 -24.76 -3.08
N ASP A 137 -8.70 -24.93 -2.41
CA ASP A 137 -9.86 -24.05 -2.59
C ASP A 137 -9.60 -22.64 -2.07
N PHE A 138 -8.71 -22.52 -1.07
CA PHE A 138 -8.25 -21.22 -0.61
C PHE A 138 -7.32 -20.54 -1.62
N VAL A 139 -6.42 -21.27 -2.29
CA VAL A 139 -5.58 -20.75 -3.38
C VAL A 139 -6.47 -20.24 -4.53
N ASP A 140 -7.57 -20.92 -4.84
CA ASP A 140 -8.54 -20.41 -5.84
C ASP A 140 -9.16 -19.07 -5.40
N LYS A 141 -9.47 -18.90 -4.10
CA LYS A 141 -9.91 -17.60 -3.56
C LYS A 141 -8.81 -16.52 -3.63
N MET A 142 -7.55 -16.87 -3.33
CA MET A 142 -6.43 -15.94 -3.46
C MET A 142 -6.28 -15.43 -4.89
N ARG A 143 -6.33 -16.33 -5.88
CA ARG A 143 -6.28 -15.97 -7.30
C ARG A 143 -7.43 -15.07 -7.72
N ALA A 144 -8.65 -15.40 -7.29
CA ALA A 144 -9.83 -14.59 -7.56
C ALA A 144 -9.70 -13.17 -6.97
N LYS A 145 -9.18 -13.04 -5.74
CA LYS A 145 -8.95 -11.75 -5.09
C LYS A 145 -7.89 -10.92 -5.81
N LEU A 146 -6.80 -11.52 -6.25
CA LEU A 146 -5.77 -10.83 -7.03
C LEU A 146 -6.33 -10.32 -8.37
N LEU A 147 -7.15 -11.13 -9.06
CA LEU A 147 -7.83 -10.70 -10.29
C LEU A 147 -8.82 -9.54 -10.02
N GLU A 148 -9.55 -9.56 -8.91
CA GLU A 148 -10.43 -8.45 -8.47
C GLU A 148 -9.64 -7.15 -8.31
N TRP A 149 -8.40 -7.21 -7.83
CA TRP A 149 -7.51 -6.06 -7.71
C TRP A 149 -6.79 -5.68 -9.01
N GLY A 150 -7.11 -6.36 -10.12
CA GLY A 150 -6.51 -6.09 -11.44
C GLY A 150 -5.15 -6.74 -11.65
N ILE A 151 -4.70 -7.62 -10.76
CA ILE A 151 -3.43 -8.36 -10.87
C ILE A 151 -3.68 -9.61 -11.71
N GLN A 152 -3.14 -9.65 -12.93
CA GLN A 152 -3.46 -10.68 -13.93
C GLN A 152 -2.31 -11.67 -14.20
N ASP A 153 -1.08 -11.33 -13.83
CA ASP A 153 0.14 -12.08 -14.11
C ASP A 153 0.72 -12.82 -12.89
N ALA A 154 -0.05 -12.84 -11.78
CA ALA A 154 0.31 -13.55 -10.57
C ALA A 154 0.34 -15.07 -10.78
N THR A 155 1.32 -15.74 -10.18
CA THR A 155 1.32 -17.18 -9.99
C THR A 155 1.16 -17.49 -8.51
N ILE A 156 0.08 -18.14 -8.12
CA ILE A 156 -0.20 -18.56 -6.74
C ILE A 156 -0.47 -20.06 -6.73
N VAL A 157 0.35 -20.82 -6.01
CA VAL A 157 0.27 -22.28 -5.93
C VAL A 157 0.11 -22.81 -4.50
N ASN A 158 0.28 -21.95 -3.47
CA ASN A 158 0.04 -22.29 -2.08
C ASN A 158 -0.24 -21.04 -1.24
N THR A 159 -0.63 -21.22 0.01
CA THR A 159 -1.02 -20.13 0.92
C THR A 159 0.15 -19.51 1.69
N THR A 160 1.34 -20.08 1.58
CA THR A 160 2.50 -19.80 2.43
C THR A 160 3.64 -19.09 1.73
N GLY A 161 3.80 -19.35 0.41
CA GLY A 161 4.96 -18.95 -0.38
C GLY A 161 6.17 -19.87 -0.25
N LEU A 162 6.00 -21.07 0.31
CA LEU A 162 7.01 -22.10 0.29
C LEU A 162 7.21 -22.63 -1.15
N ASN A 163 8.40 -23.16 -1.40
CA ASN A 163 8.62 -24.00 -2.57
C ASN A 163 7.76 -25.27 -2.45
N ASN A 164 7.13 -25.69 -3.54
CA ASN A 164 6.25 -26.85 -3.56
C ASN A 164 6.93 -28.15 -3.12
N GLU A 165 8.25 -28.31 -3.31
CA GLU A 165 9.00 -29.48 -2.83
C GLU A 165 8.85 -29.70 -1.32
N THR A 166 8.74 -28.62 -0.55
CA THR A 166 8.53 -28.64 0.90
C THR A 166 7.14 -29.17 1.27
N LEU A 167 6.15 -29.07 0.38
CA LEU A 167 4.75 -29.42 0.63
C LEU A 167 4.40 -30.89 0.31
N GLY A 168 5.35 -31.64 -0.29
CA GLY A 168 5.19 -33.04 -0.63
C GLY A 168 4.04 -33.26 -1.64
N ASP A 169 3.08 -34.11 -1.28
CA ASP A 169 1.93 -34.43 -2.16
C ASP A 169 0.80 -33.38 -2.08
N ASN A 170 0.91 -32.35 -1.22
CA ASN A 170 -0.12 -31.34 -1.01
C ASN A 170 0.04 -30.12 -1.93
N ILE A 171 0.70 -30.26 -3.06
CA ILE A 171 0.86 -29.19 -4.05
C ILE A 171 -0.45 -28.92 -4.79
N TYR A 172 -0.61 -27.67 -5.25
CA TYR A 172 -1.78 -27.28 -6.05
C TYR A 172 -1.86 -28.11 -7.35
N PRO A 173 -3.02 -28.64 -7.73
CA PRO A 173 -3.19 -29.46 -8.94
C PRO A 173 -2.68 -28.77 -10.20
N GLY A 174 -1.80 -29.43 -10.96
CA GLY A 174 -1.19 -28.91 -12.17
C GLY A 174 0.03 -28.03 -11.96
N SER A 175 0.42 -27.73 -10.72
CA SER A 175 1.70 -27.08 -10.42
C SER A 175 2.85 -28.09 -10.42
N LYS A 176 4.07 -27.58 -10.59
CA LYS A 176 5.29 -28.38 -10.56
C LYS A 176 5.86 -28.43 -9.14
N LYS A 177 6.71 -29.39 -8.87
CA LYS A 177 7.39 -29.55 -7.58
C LYS A 177 8.27 -28.36 -7.20
N ASP A 178 8.88 -27.69 -8.17
CA ASP A 178 9.76 -26.56 -7.96
C ASP A 178 9.07 -25.19 -8.12
N ASP A 179 7.74 -25.16 -8.24
CA ASP A 179 7.00 -23.91 -8.34
C ASP A 179 6.93 -23.19 -6.98
N GLU A 180 7.01 -21.88 -7.05
CA GLU A 180 6.78 -20.94 -5.96
C GLU A 180 5.77 -19.86 -6.39
N ASN A 181 5.20 -19.17 -5.42
CA ASN A 181 4.32 -18.04 -5.70
C ASN A 181 5.10 -16.85 -6.26
N LYS A 182 4.54 -16.21 -7.31
CA LYS A 182 5.15 -15.05 -7.97
C LYS A 182 4.17 -13.88 -8.01
N LEU A 183 4.68 -12.73 -7.64
CA LEU A 183 4.08 -11.40 -7.82
C LEU A 183 5.19 -10.41 -8.17
N SER A 184 4.84 -9.32 -8.83
CA SER A 184 5.75 -8.20 -8.99
C SER A 184 5.82 -7.35 -7.71
N ALA A 185 6.85 -6.53 -7.55
CA ALA A 185 6.92 -5.58 -6.44
C ALA A 185 5.74 -4.59 -6.47
N TYR A 186 5.28 -4.25 -7.67
CA TYR A 186 4.10 -3.42 -7.90
C TYR A 186 2.82 -4.09 -7.37
N ASP A 187 2.60 -5.37 -7.67
CA ASP A 187 1.44 -6.12 -7.21
C ASP A 187 1.46 -6.32 -5.69
N VAL A 188 2.64 -6.61 -5.15
CA VAL A 188 2.83 -6.69 -3.69
C VAL A 188 2.48 -5.37 -3.01
N ALA A 189 2.82 -4.22 -3.62
CA ALA A 189 2.42 -2.91 -3.08
C ALA A 189 0.90 -2.71 -3.12
N ILE A 190 0.19 -3.19 -4.15
CA ILE A 190 -1.28 -3.19 -4.20
C ILE A 190 -1.85 -4.05 -3.08
N VAL A 191 -1.35 -5.27 -2.89
CA VAL A 191 -1.77 -6.19 -1.81
C VAL A 191 -1.58 -5.55 -0.44
N ALA A 192 -0.37 -5.02 -0.16
CA ALA A 192 -0.05 -4.39 1.11
C ALA A 192 -0.91 -3.15 1.39
N ARG A 193 -1.13 -2.31 0.36
CA ARG A 193 -1.97 -1.12 0.46
C ARG A 193 -3.42 -1.50 0.75
N ASN A 194 -3.99 -2.48 0.05
CA ASN A 194 -5.35 -2.95 0.30
C ASN A 194 -5.49 -3.53 1.71
N LEU A 195 -4.53 -4.36 2.15
CA LEU A 195 -4.55 -4.93 3.50
C LEU A 195 -4.54 -3.85 4.59
N ILE A 196 -3.68 -2.85 4.48
CA ILE A 196 -3.58 -1.76 5.47
C ILE A 196 -4.80 -0.84 5.42
N ARG A 197 -5.35 -0.56 4.23
CA ARG A 197 -6.52 0.30 4.04
C ARG A 197 -7.78 -0.33 4.63
N ASP A 198 -8.03 -1.61 4.30
CA ASP A 198 -9.28 -2.29 4.62
C ASP A 198 -9.24 -2.91 6.03
N TYR A 199 -8.06 -3.37 6.46
CA TYR A 199 -7.84 -4.07 7.74
C TYR A 199 -6.64 -3.52 8.52
N PRO A 200 -6.66 -2.22 8.91
CA PRO A 200 -5.52 -1.56 9.58
C PRO A 200 -5.14 -2.22 10.91
N GLN A 201 -6.03 -3.00 11.52
CA GLN A 201 -5.73 -3.77 12.74
C GLN A 201 -4.62 -4.82 12.53
N VAL A 202 -4.26 -5.20 11.30
CA VAL A 202 -3.10 -6.05 11.02
C VAL A 202 -1.82 -5.44 11.59
N LEU A 203 -1.71 -4.12 11.63
CA LEU A 203 -0.55 -3.41 12.17
C LEU A 203 -0.39 -3.61 13.68
N GLU A 204 -1.49 -3.89 14.42
CA GLU A 204 -1.42 -4.22 15.83
C GLU A 204 -0.70 -5.55 16.09
N ILE A 205 -0.68 -6.44 15.09
CA ILE A 205 0.08 -7.69 15.13
C ILE A 205 1.51 -7.46 14.64
N THR A 206 1.67 -6.83 13.48
CA THR A 206 2.97 -6.75 12.80
C THR A 206 3.98 -5.80 13.45
N LYS A 207 3.52 -4.85 14.30
CA LYS A 207 4.38 -3.97 15.08
C LYS A 207 5.03 -4.63 16.30
N LYS A 208 4.61 -5.85 16.66
CA LYS A 208 5.12 -6.58 17.85
C LYS A 208 6.48 -7.20 17.53
N PRO A 209 7.56 -6.88 18.28
CA PRO A 209 8.84 -7.58 18.14
C PRO A 209 8.77 -9.01 18.69
N THR A 210 7.90 -9.23 19.69
CA THR A 210 7.60 -10.55 20.27
C THR A 210 6.09 -10.68 20.51
N SER A 211 5.60 -11.91 20.57
CA SER A 211 4.22 -12.25 20.94
C SER A 211 4.19 -13.61 21.66
N THR A 212 3.02 -14.11 22.00
CA THR A 212 2.83 -15.39 22.66
C THR A 212 1.93 -16.29 21.84
N PHE A 213 2.40 -17.51 21.55
CA PHE A 213 1.61 -18.56 20.92
C PHE A 213 1.49 -19.75 21.88
N ALA A 214 0.27 -20.07 22.31
CA ALA A 214 0.00 -21.19 23.25
C ALA A 214 0.88 -21.20 24.51
N GLY A 215 1.21 -20.02 25.06
CA GLY A 215 2.07 -19.87 26.25
C GLY A 215 3.58 -19.84 25.94
N LEU A 216 3.98 -19.98 24.69
CA LEU A 216 5.38 -19.87 24.25
C LEU A 216 5.62 -18.48 23.63
N GLU A 217 6.76 -17.86 23.96
CA GLU A 217 7.19 -16.64 23.33
C GLU A 217 7.59 -16.92 21.88
N ILE A 218 7.10 -16.09 20.96
CA ILE A 218 7.43 -16.10 19.53
C ILE A 218 8.01 -14.76 19.12
N HIS A 219 8.93 -14.76 18.15
CA HIS A 219 9.68 -13.58 17.73
C HIS A 219 9.34 -13.17 16.32
N SER A 220 9.34 -11.83 16.12
CA SER A 220 9.13 -11.26 14.78
C SER A 220 10.33 -11.51 13.89
N THR A 221 10.05 -11.75 12.62
CA THR A 221 11.04 -11.77 11.54
C THR A 221 11.36 -10.37 10.99
N ASN A 222 10.65 -9.34 11.43
CA ASN A 222 10.89 -7.95 11.06
C ASN A 222 11.89 -7.29 12.02
N TYR A 223 13.14 -7.23 11.61
CA TYR A 223 14.20 -6.64 12.44
C TYR A 223 14.25 -5.11 12.43
N MET A 224 13.33 -4.44 11.75
CA MET A 224 13.20 -2.97 11.81
C MET A 224 12.31 -2.47 12.96
N LEU A 225 11.69 -3.37 13.73
CA LEU A 225 10.85 -3.03 14.88
C LEU A 225 11.68 -2.55 16.07
N GLU A 226 11.03 -1.85 17.02
CA GLU A 226 11.69 -1.35 18.23
C GLU A 226 12.36 -2.46 19.02
N GLY A 227 13.62 -2.22 19.45
CA GLY A 227 14.44 -3.20 20.15
C GLY A 227 15.11 -4.25 19.26
N MET A 228 14.89 -4.24 17.94
CA MET A 228 15.47 -5.19 17.00
C MET A 228 16.73 -4.61 16.31
N PRO A 229 17.63 -5.49 15.77
CA PRO A 229 18.97 -5.07 15.29
C PRO A 229 19.00 -4.04 14.16
N ALA A 230 17.97 -3.95 13.33
CA ALA A 230 17.88 -3.00 12.22
C ALA A 230 16.80 -1.92 12.47
N TYR A 231 16.56 -1.60 13.73
CA TYR A 231 15.49 -0.68 14.14
C TYR A 231 15.46 0.62 13.33
N ARG A 232 14.24 0.99 12.89
CA ARG A 232 13.93 2.29 12.33
C ARG A 232 12.64 2.82 12.93
N GLY A 233 12.67 4.02 13.49
CA GLY A 233 11.51 4.66 14.11
C GLY A 233 10.35 4.81 13.12
N GLY A 234 9.13 4.51 13.58
CA GLY A 234 7.91 4.58 12.77
C GLY A 234 7.56 3.31 11.98
N VAL A 235 8.47 2.34 11.85
CA VAL A 235 8.17 1.04 11.21
C VAL A 235 7.25 0.22 12.11
N ASP A 236 6.10 -0.22 11.55
CA ASP A 236 5.07 -0.98 12.24
C ASP A 236 4.63 -2.25 11.49
N GLY A 237 5.33 -2.60 10.41
CA GLY A 237 5.06 -3.79 9.61
C GLY A 237 6.02 -3.93 8.43
N LEU A 238 5.85 -4.89 7.51
CA LEU A 238 4.69 -5.73 7.39
C LEU A 238 5.08 -7.22 7.35
N LYS A 239 5.92 -7.65 6.36
CA LYS A 239 6.25 -9.07 6.16
C LYS A 239 7.60 -9.28 5.46
N THR A 240 8.38 -10.23 5.97
CA THR A 240 9.58 -10.76 5.31
C THR A 240 9.25 -11.96 4.42
N GLY A 241 10.07 -12.19 3.40
CA GLY A 241 10.06 -13.38 2.56
C GLY A 241 11.48 -13.89 2.31
N THR A 242 11.67 -15.20 2.34
CA THR A 242 12.95 -15.83 2.02
C THR A 242 12.72 -17.24 1.50
N THR A 243 13.21 -17.53 0.30
CA THR A 243 13.50 -18.85 -0.25
C THR A 243 14.79 -18.71 -1.08
N ASP A 244 15.36 -19.80 -1.54
CA ASP A 244 16.54 -19.75 -2.41
C ASP A 244 16.28 -18.95 -3.70
N LYS A 245 15.06 -19.04 -4.25
CA LYS A 245 14.68 -18.31 -5.47
C LYS A 245 14.31 -16.85 -5.19
N ALA A 246 13.52 -16.60 -4.13
CA ALA A 246 13.06 -15.26 -3.78
C ALA A 246 14.16 -14.36 -3.20
N GLY A 247 15.23 -14.94 -2.68
CA GLY A 247 16.24 -14.21 -1.95
C GLY A 247 15.70 -13.50 -0.71
N ALA A 248 16.46 -12.55 -0.16
CA ALA A 248 16.04 -11.76 0.98
C ALA A 248 15.08 -10.65 0.54
N SER A 249 13.81 -10.78 0.88
CA SER A 249 12.73 -9.86 0.49
C SER A 249 11.98 -9.31 1.70
N PHE A 250 11.47 -8.07 1.60
CA PHE A 250 10.75 -7.41 2.69
C PHE A 250 9.70 -6.42 2.15
N VAL A 251 8.52 -6.47 2.73
CA VAL A 251 7.49 -5.43 2.62
C VAL A 251 7.50 -4.66 3.93
N GLY A 252 7.94 -3.40 3.87
CA GLY A 252 7.96 -2.49 5.01
C GLY A 252 6.81 -1.50 4.97
N THR A 253 6.33 -1.08 6.14
CA THR A 253 5.45 0.09 6.27
C THR A 253 5.84 0.92 7.46
N THR A 254 5.76 2.24 7.30
CA THR A 254 6.15 3.22 8.31
C THR A 254 5.30 4.48 8.20
N VAL A 255 5.25 5.26 9.27
CA VAL A 255 4.74 6.64 9.23
C VAL A 255 5.90 7.59 9.47
N GLU A 256 6.29 8.34 8.45
CA GLU A 256 7.34 9.36 8.54
C GLU A 256 6.80 10.72 8.09
N LYS A 257 7.03 11.76 8.90
CA LYS A 257 6.53 13.13 8.63
C LYS A 257 5.05 13.19 8.27
N GLY A 258 4.22 12.37 8.92
CA GLY A 258 2.78 12.28 8.69
C GLY A 258 2.35 11.51 7.44
N MET A 259 3.29 11.01 6.65
CA MET A 259 3.02 10.21 5.46
C MET A 259 3.18 8.72 5.78
N ARG A 260 2.16 7.90 5.49
CA ARG A 260 2.30 6.44 5.53
C ARG A 260 2.92 5.96 4.23
N ILE A 261 4.07 5.32 4.35
CA ILE A 261 4.85 4.80 3.24
C ILE A 261 4.79 3.27 3.29
N ILE A 262 4.64 2.64 2.13
CA ILE A 262 4.81 1.22 1.92
C ILE A 262 6.03 1.05 1.02
N THR A 263 6.96 0.20 1.42
CA THR A 263 8.14 -0.18 0.61
C THR A 263 8.08 -1.67 0.32
N VAL A 264 8.41 -2.05 -0.91
CA VAL A 264 8.62 -3.45 -1.30
C VAL A 264 10.04 -3.56 -1.82
N VAL A 265 10.82 -4.43 -1.22
CA VAL A 265 12.18 -4.78 -1.62
C VAL A 265 12.19 -6.28 -1.87
N LEU A 266 12.41 -6.71 -3.11
CA LEU A 266 12.50 -8.12 -3.48
C LEU A 266 13.93 -8.43 -3.93
N ASN A 267 14.47 -9.51 -3.39
CA ASN A 267 15.82 -10.01 -3.66
C ASN A 267 16.88 -8.92 -3.44
N ALA A 268 17.05 -8.52 -2.16
CA ALA A 268 18.06 -7.55 -1.76
C ALA A 268 19.46 -8.05 -2.07
N ASP A 269 20.32 -7.18 -2.60
CA ASP A 269 21.72 -7.48 -2.89
C ASP A 269 22.49 -7.73 -1.60
N GLN A 270 23.63 -8.43 -1.69
CA GLN A 270 24.53 -8.76 -0.58
C GLN A 270 23.91 -9.59 0.56
N GLN A 271 22.80 -10.26 0.31
CA GLN A 271 22.12 -11.09 1.34
C GLN A 271 23.01 -12.21 1.90
N ASP A 272 23.94 -12.75 1.10
CA ASP A 272 24.84 -13.82 1.52
C ASP A 272 25.90 -13.35 2.53
N SER A 273 26.25 -12.06 2.51
CA SER A 273 27.23 -11.44 3.40
C SER A 273 26.63 -10.58 4.51
N ASN A 274 25.38 -10.16 4.34
CA ASN A 274 24.65 -9.30 5.29
C ASN A 274 23.25 -9.87 5.59
N PRO A 275 23.03 -10.50 6.74
CA PRO A 275 21.71 -11.04 7.12
C PRO A 275 20.63 -9.96 7.26
N TYR A 276 21.03 -8.69 7.34
CA TYR A 276 20.12 -7.54 7.44
C TYR A 276 19.96 -6.79 6.11
N ALA A 277 20.47 -7.31 4.99
CA ALA A 277 20.49 -6.62 3.70
C ALA A 277 19.13 -6.01 3.32
N ARG A 278 18.03 -6.80 3.40
CA ARG A 278 16.67 -6.33 3.09
C ARG A 278 16.25 -5.10 3.92
N PHE A 279 16.65 -5.03 5.19
CA PHE A 279 16.30 -3.94 6.09
C PHE A 279 17.18 -2.71 5.86
N THR A 280 18.47 -2.90 5.59
CA THR A 280 19.41 -1.83 5.22
C THR A 280 18.96 -1.17 3.91
N VAL A 281 18.62 -1.97 2.91
CA VAL A 281 18.11 -1.50 1.61
C VAL A 281 16.77 -0.75 1.80
N THR A 282 15.86 -1.28 2.63
CA THR A 282 14.60 -0.60 2.95
C THR A 282 14.84 0.73 3.64
N SER A 283 15.78 0.81 4.59
CA SER A 283 16.14 2.09 5.23
C SER A 283 16.65 3.10 4.24
N SER A 284 17.55 2.72 3.33
CA SER A 284 18.06 3.60 2.27
C SER A 284 16.95 4.10 1.34
N LEU A 285 15.99 3.23 0.99
CA LEU A 285 14.83 3.61 0.18
C LEU A 285 13.92 4.61 0.93
N LEU A 286 13.69 4.39 2.22
CA LEU A 286 12.93 5.33 3.06
C LEU A 286 13.65 6.67 3.23
N ASP A 287 14.99 6.68 3.35
CA ASP A 287 15.80 7.92 3.39
C ASP A 287 15.64 8.71 2.08
N TYR A 288 15.69 8.02 0.93
CA TYR A 288 15.43 8.63 -0.37
C TYR A 288 14.04 9.25 -0.42
N VAL A 289 13.00 8.51 -0.01
CA VAL A 289 11.62 9.01 0.02
C VAL A 289 11.50 10.24 0.93
N SER A 290 12.00 10.16 2.15
CA SER A 290 11.93 11.27 3.14
C SER A 290 12.71 12.52 2.73
N ALA A 291 13.77 12.36 1.92
CA ALA A 291 14.54 13.47 1.38
C ALA A 291 13.85 14.15 0.18
N ASN A 292 13.13 13.37 -0.62
CA ASN A 292 12.60 13.83 -1.91
C ASN A 292 11.11 14.13 -1.91
N PHE A 293 10.34 13.67 -0.93
CA PHE A 293 8.89 13.84 -0.92
C PHE A 293 8.38 14.34 0.43
N ALA A 294 7.31 15.11 0.39
CA ALA A 294 6.63 15.60 1.59
C ALA A 294 5.11 15.63 1.38
N LEU A 295 4.38 15.32 2.45
CA LEU A 295 2.94 15.49 2.50
C LEU A 295 2.61 16.96 2.77
N LYS A 296 1.76 17.57 1.96
CA LYS A 296 1.32 18.95 2.09
C LYS A 296 -0.20 19.02 2.15
N THR A 297 -0.74 19.53 3.25
CA THR A 297 -2.16 19.87 3.32
C THR A 297 -2.44 21.08 2.44
N VAL A 298 -3.34 20.95 1.49
CA VAL A 298 -3.69 21.98 0.49
C VAL A 298 -5.06 22.58 0.72
N VAL A 299 -5.96 21.86 1.42
CA VAL A 299 -7.25 22.36 1.90
C VAL A 299 -7.50 21.72 3.26
N GLN A 300 -7.88 22.51 4.28
CA GLN A 300 -8.23 21.97 5.57
C GLN A 300 -9.70 21.54 5.59
N LYS A 301 -10.04 20.59 6.45
CA LYS A 301 -11.43 20.17 6.69
C LYS A 301 -12.31 21.39 6.99
N GLY A 302 -13.44 21.47 6.31
CA GLY A 302 -14.38 22.59 6.47
C GLY A 302 -14.05 23.85 5.63
N GLU A 303 -12.93 23.87 4.92
CA GLU A 303 -12.57 24.98 4.03
C GLU A 303 -13.04 24.75 2.59
N THR A 304 -13.28 25.83 1.87
CA THR A 304 -13.55 25.81 0.41
C THR A 304 -12.23 25.82 -0.36
N TYR A 305 -12.24 25.26 -1.57
CA TYR A 305 -11.15 25.42 -2.53
C TYR A 305 -11.54 26.49 -3.55
N LYS A 306 -10.82 27.63 -3.61
CA LYS A 306 -11.03 28.71 -4.58
C LYS A 306 -12.52 29.08 -4.73
N ASP A 307 -13.21 29.35 -3.64
CA ASP A 307 -14.64 29.68 -3.61
C ASP A 307 -15.56 28.64 -4.28
N SER A 308 -15.21 27.34 -4.14
CA SER A 308 -16.01 26.24 -4.69
C SER A 308 -17.47 26.32 -4.22
N LYS A 309 -18.39 26.38 -5.19
CA LYS A 309 -19.84 26.45 -4.95
C LYS A 309 -20.57 25.50 -5.88
N VAL A 310 -21.70 24.99 -5.40
CA VAL A 310 -22.55 24.06 -6.13
C VAL A 310 -23.94 24.66 -6.31
N THR A 311 -24.53 24.48 -7.48
CA THR A 311 -25.90 24.89 -7.77
C THR A 311 -26.90 23.98 -7.07
N VAL A 312 -27.87 24.58 -6.38
CA VAL A 312 -28.96 23.88 -5.70
C VAL A 312 -30.28 24.28 -6.37
N LEU A 313 -30.78 23.38 -7.20
CA LEU A 313 -32.04 23.59 -7.91
C LEU A 313 -33.22 23.53 -6.94
N ASP A 314 -34.23 24.38 -7.17
CA ASP A 314 -35.45 24.48 -6.36
C ASP A 314 -35.19 24.85 -4.88
N GLY A 315 -33.98 25.34 -4.55
CA GLY A 315 -33.61 25.76 -3.20
C GLY A 315 -34.03 27.18 -2.87
N LYS A 316 -34.14 27.50 -1.55
CA LYS A 316 -34.26 28.89 -1.08
C LYS A 316 -33.03 29.70 -1.52
N GLU A 317 -31.85 29.08 -1.44
CA GLU A 317 -30.59 29.56 -1.97
C GLU A 317 -30.24 28.77 -3.23
N ASP A 318 -29.80 29.46 -4.28
CA ASP A 318 -29.51 28.86 -5.57
C ASP A 318 -28.10 28.22 -5.61
N LYS A 319 -27.25 28.52 -4.63
CA LYS A 319 -25.89 27.99 -4.47
C LYS A 319 -25.56 27.75 -3.01
N VAL A 320 -24.72 26.75 -2.76
CA VAL A 320 -24.11 26.46 -1.47
C VAL A 320 -22.61 26.28 -1.64
N ALA A 321 -21.81 26.65 -0.64
CA ALA A 321 -20.38 26.39 -0.62
C ALA A 321 -20.13 24.89 -0.52
N ALA A 322 -19.14 24.42 -1.27
CA ALA A 322 -18.61 23.07 -1.17
C ALA A 322 -17.32 23.13 -0.34
N ILE A 323 -17.33 22.48 0.81
CA ILE A 323 -16.20 22.45 1.73
C ILE A 323 -15.57 21.05 1.77
N ALA A 324 -14.28 20.97 2.12
CA ALA A 324 -13.56 19.72 2.25
C ALA A 324 -14.15 18.88 3.40
N LYS A 325 -14.51 17.62 3.13
CA LYS A 325 -15.04 16.67 4.12
C LYS A 325 -14.00 16.27 5.18
N SER A 326 -12.72 16.24 4.78
CA SER A 326 -11.54 15.98 5.60
C SER A 326 -10.39 16.83 5.09
N ASP A 327 -9.27 16.88 5.82
CA ASP A 327 -8.05 17.50 5.30
C ASP A 327 -7.66 16.86 3.97
N ILE A 328 -7.39 17.69 2.98
CA ILE A 328 -6.91 17.26 1.67
C ILE A 328 -5.40 17.48 1.64
N ALA A 329 -4.68 16.37 1.71
CA ALA A 329 -3.23 16.35 1.67
C ALA A 329 -2.74 15.64 0.42
N ILE A 330 -1.72 16.19 -0.22
CA ILE A 330 -1.09 15.66 -1.43
C ILE A 330 0.40 15.46 -1.20
N VAL A 331 0.97 14.44 -1.82
CA VAL A 331 2.41 14.21 -1.79
C VAL A 331 3.07 14.95 -2.94
N GLN A 332 4.04 15.79 -2.61
CA GLN A 332 4.81 16.58 -3.58
C GLN A 332 6.30 16.29 -3.43
N ARG A 333 7.05 16.45 -4.52
CA ARG A 333 8.51 16.43 -4.46
C ARG A 333 9.02 17.67 -3.76
N VAL A 334 9.98 17.51 -2.86
CA VAL A 334 10.61 18.62 -2.14
C VAL A 334 11.38 19.51 -3.13
N GLY A 335 11.11 20.83 -3.08
CA GLY A 335 11.74 21.79 -3.99
C GLY A 335 11.18 21.80 -5.41
N SER A 336 10.13 21.03 -5.70
CA SER A 336 9.46 21.10 -6.99
C SER A 336 8.63 22.37 -7.10
N GLU A 337 8.85 23.14 -8.18
CA GLU A 337 8.00 24.28 -8.57
C GLU A 337 6.83 23.86 -9.47
N THR A 338 6.65 22.56 -9.68
CA THR A 338 5.62 22.03 -10.58
C THR A 338 4.24 22.43 -10.06
N THR A 339 3.51 23.18 -10.83
CA THR A 339 2.14 23.61 -10.53
C THR A 339 1.16 22.50 -10.84
N SER A 340 1.16 21.47 -10.02
CA SER A 340 0.09 20.47 -10.05
C SER A 340 -1.23 21.12 -9.65
N ALA A 341 -2.28 20.87 -10.40
CA ALA A 341 -3.55 21.59 -10.27
C ALA A 341 -4.59 20.72 -9.54
N LEU A 342 -5.28 21.33 -8.59
CA LEU A 342 -6.53 20.79 -8.07
C LEU A 342 -7.69 21.35 -8.92
N GLN A 343 -8.56 20.45 -9.36
CA GLN A 343 -9.74 20.78 -10.15
C GLN A 343 -11.01 20.38 -9.39
N PHE A 344 -11.87 21.37 -9.13
CA PHE A 344 -13.18 21.11 -8.54
C PHE A 344 -14.20 20.75 -9.60
N THR A 345 -14.87 19.61 -9.44
CA THR A 345 -15.98 19.15 -10.27
C THR A 345 -17.25 19.20 -9.43
N PRO A 346 -18.14 20.19 -9.63
CA PRO A 346 -19.39 20.29 -8.88
C PRO A 346 -20.40 19.25 -9.34
N LYS A 347 -21.22 18.79 -8.40
CA LYS A 347 -22.42 17.98 -8.64
C LYS A 347 -23.64 18.80 -8.27
N SER A 348 -24.42 19.23 -9.25
CA SER A 348 -25.67 19.95 -9.00
C SER A 348 -26.66 19.10 -8.21
N GLU A 349 -27.32 19.69 -7.22
CA GLU A 349 -28.27 19.00 -6.35
C GLU A 349 -29.65 19.70 -6.41
N ILE A 350 -30.68 18.97 -5.96
CA ILE A 350 -32.05 19.49 -5.86
C ILE A 350 -32.40 19.63 -4.38
N ALA A 351 -32.97 20.76 -3.98
CA ALA A 351 -33.42 20.98 -2.60
C ALA A 351 -34.61 20.07 -2.21
N PRO A 352 -34.71 19.61 -0.96
CA PRO A 352 -33.84 20.01 0.16
C PRO A 352 -32.47 19.30 0.09
N LEU A 353 -31.41 20.03 0.45
CA LEU A 353 -30.06 19.53 0.55
C LEU A 353 -29.64 19.57 2.01
N GLU A 354 -29.19 18.44 2.53
CA GLU A 354 -28.69 18.38 3.92
C GLU A 354 -27.22 18.80 3.98
N GLU A 355 -26.84 19.41 5.11
CA GLU A 355 -25.45 19.69 5.45
C GLU A 355 -24.61 18.39 5.44
N GLY A 356 -23.37 18.47 4.99
CA GLY A 356 -22.45 17.33 4.92
C GLY A 356 -22.72 16.35 3.78
N LYS A 357 -23.75 16.55 2.95
CA LYS A 357 -23.97 15.74 1.74
C LYS A 357 -22.89 16.02 0.71
N VAL A 358 -22.35 14.95 0.08
CA VAL A 358 -21.35 15.08 -1.00
C VAL A 358 -21.96 15.81 -2.21
N VAL A 359 -21.36 16.93 -2.58
CA VAL A 359 -21.83 17.83 -3.64
C VAL A 359 -20.77 18.08 -4.73
N GLY A 360 -19.68 17.39 -4.69
CA GLY A 360 -18.64 17.45 -5.72
C GLY A 360 -17.37 16.73 -5.30
N THR A 361 -16.40 16.73 -6.19
CA THR A 361 -15.07 16.15 -5.98
C THR A 361 -13.99 17.16 -6.32
N LEU A 362 -12.89 17.11 -5.57
CA LEU A 362 -11.66 17.84 -5.88
C LEU A 362 -10.64 16.81 -6.37
N THR A 363 -10.27 16.86 -7.64
CA THR A 363 -9.33 15.93 -8.27
C THR A 363 -7.95 16.57 -8.37
N TYR A 364 -6.91 15.82 -8.03
CA TYR A 364 -5.52 16.25 -8.14
C TYR A 364 -4.92 15.82 -9.47
N ASP A 365 -4.51 16.78 -10.29
CA ASP A 365 -3.78 16.57 -11.55
C ASP A 365 -2.28 16.70 -11.26
N ASP A 366 -1.66 15.57 -10.95
CA ASP A 366 -0.25 15.48 -10.60
C ASP A 366 0.62 15.51 -11.86
N GLN A 367 1.57 16.43 -11.89
CA GLN A 367 2.52 16.59 -13.00
C GLN A 367 3.92 16.07 -12.66
N ASP A 368 4.15 15.62 -11.40
CA ASP A 368 5.45 15.10 -10.95
C ASP A 368 5.30 13.58 -10.66
N LEU A 369 5.25 12.80 -11.72
CA LEU A 369 5.02 11.37 -11.66
C LEU A 369 6.35 10.59 -11.67
N VAL A 370 6.40 9.51 -10.87
CA VAL A 370 7.39 8.44 -10.95
C VAL A 370 6.72 7.26 -11.67
N GLY A 371 7.34 6.76 -12.72
CA GLY A 371 6.77 5.67 -13.53
C GLY A 371 5.37 6.00 -14.04
N GLN A 372 4.40 5.14 -13.76
CA GLN A 372 3.00 5.40 -14.12
C GLN A 372 2.26 6.33 -13.13
N GLY A 373 2.92 6.78 -12.07
CA GLY A 373 2.43 7.77 -11.11
C GLY A 373 1.70 7.18 -9.91
N TYR A 374 0.74 6.30 -10.12
CA TYR A 374 -0.10 5.71 -9.07
C TYR A 374 -0.28 4.20 -9.26
N LEU A 375 -0.58 3.49 -8.16
CA LEU A 375 -0.91 2.05 -8.21
C LEU A 375 -2.22 1.75 -8.93
N THR A 376 -3.10 2.73 -9.08
CA THR A 376 -4.34 2.62 -9.86
C THR A 376 -4.36 3.69 -10.93
N SER A 377 -5.13 3.47 -12.01
CA SER A 377 -5.29 4.46 -13.08
C SER A 377 -6.13 5.68 -12.67
N GLU A 378 -6.76 5.63 -11.50
CA GLU A 378 -7.60 6.71 -11.01
C GLU A 378 -6.76 7.83 -10.40
N LYS A 379 -7.04 9.08 -10.79
CA LYS A 379 -6.44 10.26 -10.18
C LYS A 379 -6.95 10.40 -8.73
N PRO A 380 -6.10 10.84 -7.78
CA PRO A 380 -6.55 11.14 -6.43
C PRO A 380 -7.71 12.13 -6.45
N SER A 381 -8.80 11.76 -5.81
CA SER A 381 -10.02 12.56 -5.72
C SER A 381 -10.51 12.62 -4.28
N PHE A 382 -11.03 13.78 -3.88
CA PHE A 382 -11.42 14.08 -2.51
C PHE A 382 -12.86 14.59 -2.49
N GLU A 383 -13.66 14.11 -1.55
CA GLU A 383 -15.06 14.51 -1.44
C GLU A 383 -15.20 15.94 -0.90
N MET A 384 -16.03 16.73 -1.59
CA MET A 384 -16.48 18.05 -1.16
C MET A 384 -17.95 17.96 -0.76
N VAL A 385 -18.29 18.51 0.41
CA VAL A 385 -19.63 18.40 1.00
C VAL A 385 -20.30 19.75 1.11
N ALA A 386 -21.62 19.76 1.21
CA ALA A 386 -22.39 21.00 1.43
C ALA A 386 -22.06 21.59 2.82
N GLU A 387 -21.66 22.87 2.84
CA GLU A 387 -21.34 23.62 4.07
C GLU A 387 -22.55 23.73 5.03
N LYS A 388 -23.74 23.83 4.46
CA LYS A 388 -24.97 24.01 5.21
C LYS A 388 -26.17 23.37 4.53
N LYS A 389 -27.26 23.17 5.30
CA LYS A 389 -28.56 22.78 4.76
C LYS A 389 -29.14 23.84 3.85
N VAL A 390 -29.74 23.43 2.72
CA VAL A 390 -30.55 24.34 1.85
C VAL A 390 -31.98 23.79 1.78
N GLU A 391 -32.90 24.55 2.31
CA GLU A 391 -34.32 24.20 2.27
C GLU A 391 -34.92 24.44 0.88
N LYS A 392 -36.02 23.72 0.60
CA LYS A 392 -36.77 23.89 -0.62
C LYS A 392 -37.41 25.31 -0.66
N ALA A 393 -37.38 25.93 -1.84
CA ALA A 393 -38.01 27.21 -2.06
C ALA A 393 -39.53 27.11 -2.06
N PHE A 394 -40.18 28.24 -1.93
CA PHE A 394 -41.64 28.35 -2.04
C PHE A 394 -42.12 27.81 -3.41
N PHE A 395 -43.28 27.18 -3.45
CA PHE A 395 -43.73 26.40 -4.62
C PHE A 395 -43.80 27.21 -5.93
N LEU A 396 -44.14 28.52 -5.87
CA LEU A 396 -44.16 29.38 -7.07
C LEU A 396 -42.77 29.58 -7.68
N LYS A 397 -41.72 29.75 -6.80
CA LYS A 397 -40.33 29.84 -7.31
C LYS A 397 -39.90 28.49 -7.94
N VAL A 398 -40.28 27.38 -7.34
CA VAL A 398 -40.01 26.03 -7.86
C VAL A 398 -40.67 25.83 -9.22
N TRP A 399 -41.97 26.17 -9.34
CA TRP A 399 -42.72 26.05 -10.58
C TRP A 399 -42.12 26.92 -11.69
N TRP A 400 -41.78 28.20 -11.39
CA TRP A 400 -41.16 29.13 -12.33
C TRP A 400 -39.81 28.63 -12.83
N ASN A 401 -38.94 28.18 -11.92
CA ASN A 401 -37.63 27.65 -12.26
C ASN A 401 -37.74 26.38 -13.13
N ARG A 402 -38.69 25.51 -12.89
CA ARG A 402 -38.97 24.33 -13.72
C ARG A 402 -39.49 24.71 -15.10
N PHE A 403 -40.35 25.69 -15.17
CA PHE A 403 -40.86 26.20 -16.44
C PHE A 403 -39.74 26.80 -17.30
N ILE A 404 -38.86 27.61 -16.73
CA ILE A 404 -37.71 28.18 -17.46
C ILE A 404 -36.76 27.08 -17.92
N ARG A 405 -36.45 26.07 -17.07
CA ARG A 405 -35.63 24.93 -17.50
C ARG A 405 -36.26 24.17 -18.65
N PHE A 406 -37.55 23.90 -18.59
CA PHE A 406 -38.26 23.23 -19.64
C PHE A 406 -38.18 23.98 -20.98
N ILE A 407 -38.29 25.32 -20.95
CA ILE A 407 -38.14 26.17 -22.16
C ILE A 407 -36.71 26.05 -22.70
N ASN A 408 -35.68 26.17 -21.85
CA ASN A 408 -34.28 26.16 -22.27
C ASN A 408 -33.79 24.78 -22.78
N GLU A 409 -34.46 23.68 -22.39
CA GLU A 409 -34.12 22.32 -22.85
C GLU A 409 -34.85 21.93 -24.14
N LYS A 410 -35.95 22.61 -24.49
CA LYS A 410 -36.81 22.24 -25.61
C LYS A 410 -36.76 23.25 -26.79
N LEU A 411 -36.22 24.41 -26.58
CA LEU A 411 -35.95 25.44 -27.61
C LEU A 411 -34.45 25.58 -27.87
#